data_77093cf51047b2c996d160184dba7844
#
_entry.id   77093cf51047b2c996d160184dba7844
#
_cell.length_a   1.000
_cell.length_b   1.000
_cell.length_c   1.000
_cell.angle_alpha   90.00
_cell.angle_beta   90.00
_cell.angle_gamma   90.00
#
_symmetry.space_group_name_H-M   'P 1'
#
loop_
_entity.id
_entity.type
_entity.pdbx_description
1 polymer ?
#
loop_
_entity_poly.entity_id
_entity_poly.type
_entity_poly.pdbx_seq_one_letter_code
_entity_poly.pdbx_strand_id
1 'polypeptide(L)'
;MSEQSSVISADDSGKTEAPDRQEKNSSGQGSGDCNGEDPNLSKRQKKKLLKQQKWEDERDLRKQRRKDRKLQRRQQRQSQPEQETGDCQSARKRPRRDVTPSSLRLVVDCGFDSLMLVKDVRKLHKQIQRCYAENRRASHPVQFYLTSMGGQLKQSMDEKDKGWVNWKDITIKTEHYSEVLAKDELVYLTSDSPNVLDELDQQKAYVIGGLVDHNHHKGITYERAKELGIEHAQLPLSSFVKMNSRKVLAVNHVFEIILAYLEKGSWQEAFFTILPQRKGAVAVNQDGENTPEKDEDHDSHSDSDPDTTEPTETRD
;
A
#
# COMPACT_ATOMS: atom_id res chain seq x y z
N MET A 1 2.46 45.71 -45.23
CA MET A 1 3.65 45.36 -45.98
C MET A 1 3.93 43.92 -45.62
N SER A 2 3.31 43.01 -46.32
CA SER A 2 3.77 42.35 -47.59
C SER A 2 4.80 41.29 -47.21
N GLU A 3 4.41 40.10 -47.32
CA GLU A 3 4.37 39.09 -48.42
C GLU A 3 5.52 38.11 -48.25
N GLN A 4 5.56 36.88 -48.50
CA GLN A 4 4.80 35.85 -49.26
C GLN A 4 5.56 34.56 -49.00
N SER A 5 4.86 33.47 -48.77
CA SER A 5 4.62 32.35 -49.69
C SER A 5 5.84 31.69 -50.34
N SER A 6 5.99 30.41 -50.14
CA SER A 6 5.99 29.45 -51.25
C SER A 6 5.89 27.98 -50.77
N VAL A 7 4.96 27.32 -51.37
CA VAL A 7 4.63 25.90 -51.47
C VAL A 7 5.59 25.27 -52.49
N ILE A 8 6.04 24.02 -52.30
CA ILE A 8 6.18 23.02 -53.39
C ILE A 8 6.00 21.59 -52.82
N SER A 9 5.15 20.87 -53.51
CA SER A 9 4.79 19.46 -53.44
C SER A 9 5.80 18.55 -54.16
N ALA A 10 5.75 17.27 -53.87
CA ALA A 10 5.62 16.09 -54.76
C ALA A 10 6.31 14.90 -54.12
N ASP A 11 5.57 13.87 -53.82
CA ASP A 11 5.44 12.57 -54.50
C ASP A 11 6.74 11.80 -54.67
N ASP A 12 6.81 10.61 -54.06
CA ASP A 12 6.99 9.39 -54.84
C ASP A 12 6.69 8.11 -54.00
N SER A 13 6.06 7.21 -54.70
CA SER A 13 5.57 5.90 -54.33
C SER A 13 6.71 4.86 -54.30
N GLY A 14 6.67 3.94 -53.33
CA GLY A 14 7.56 2.77 -53.33
C GLY A 14 6.96 1.60 -52.58
N LYS A 15 6.14 0.85 -53.26
CA LYS A 15 5.64 -0.48 -52.91
C LYS A 15 6.78 -1.49 -52.99
N THR A 16 7.02 -2.29 -51.93
CA THR A 16 7.65 -3.60 -52.11
C THR A 16 7.05 -4.60 -51.12
N GLU A 17 6.77 -5.73 -51.69
CA GLU A 17 6.04 -6.90 -51.19
C GLU A 17 6.82 -7.71 -50.15
N ALA A 18 6.03 -8.42 -49.34
CA ALA A 18 6.47 -9.49 -48.46
C ALA A 18 6.84 -10.76 -49.25
N PRO A 19 7.57 -11.67 -48.67
CA PRO A 19 7.31 -13.08 -48.93
C PRO A 19 6.91 -13.87 -47.69
N ASP A 20 5.83 -14.54 -47.95
CA ASP A 20 5.25 -15.75 -47.37
C ASP A 20 6.31 -16.75 -46.88
N ARG A 21 6.16 -17.30 -45.69
CA ARG A 21 6.86 -18.50 -45.25
C ARG A 21 5.97 -19.43 -44.45
N GLN A 22 5.58 -20.43 -45.15
CA GLN A 22 4.84 -21.65 -44.87
C GLN A 22 5.13 -22.29 -43.49
N GLU A 23 4.06 -22.78 -42.92
CA GLU A 23 3.97 -23.80 -41.88
C GLU A 23 4.72 -25.08 -42.28
N LYS A 24 5.45 -25.67 -41.33
CA LYS A 24 5.74 -27.10 -41.31
C LYS A 24 5.42 -27.66 -39.93
N ASN A 25 4.31 -28.36 -39.89
CA ASN A 25 4.03 -29.40 -38.91
C ASN A 25 5.10 -30.49 -38.97
N SER A 26 5.65 -30.85 -37.82
CA SER A 26 6.16 -32.20 -37.63
C SER A 26 5.98 -32.62 -36.17
N SER A 27 5.11 -33.60 -36.02
CA SER A 27 4.95 -34.42 -34.85
C SER A 27 6.24 -35.25 -34.60
N GLY A 28 6.69 -35.22 -33.36
CA GLY A 28 7.81 -36.07 -32.92
C GLY A 28 7.70 -36.31 -31.41
N GLN A 29 7.15 -37.48 -31.05
CA GLN A 29 7.30 -38.04 -29.72
C GLN A 29 8.76 -38.35 -29.48
N GLY A 30 9.27 -37.92 -28.32
CA GLY A 30 10.60 -38.27 -27.85
C GLY A 30 10.67 -38.02 -26.36
N SER A 31 10.38 -39.04 -25.57
CA SER A 31 10.78 -39.13 -24.18
C SER A 31 12.31 -39.11 -24.10
N GLY A 32 12.85 -38.08 -23.51
CA GLY A 32 14.26 -37.91 -23.29
C GLY A 32 14.51 -37.25 -21.96
N ASP A 33 14.80 -38.02 -20.96
CA ASP A 33 15.36 -37.67 -19.68
C ASP A 33 16.68 -36.92 -19.93
N CYS A 34 16.69 -35.60 -19.76
CA CYS A 34 17.88 -34.75 -19.88
C CYS A 34 18.22 -34.10 -18.55
N ASN A 35 18.86 -34.91 -17.72
CA ASN A 35 19.63 -34.44 -16.58
C ASN A 35 20.92 -33.76 -17.10
N GLY A 36 20.79 -32.56 -17.69
CA GLY A 36 21.88 -31.70 -18.16
C GLY A 36 22.46 -30.91 -17.01
N GLU A 37 23.36 -31.48 -16.24
CA GLU A 37 24.18 -30.73 -15.30
C GLU A 37 25.22 -29.91 -16.08
N ASP A 38 25.00 -28.60 -16.18
CA ASP A 38 26.03 -27.66 -16.65
C ASP A 38 27.18 -27.63 -15.64
N PRO A 39 28.40 -28.07 -16.00
CA PRO A 39 29.52 -28.22 -15.08
C PRO A 39 30.15 -26.89 -14.64
N ASN A 40 29.67 -25.77 -15.15
CA ASN A 40 30.35 -24.45 -14.98
C ASN A 40 29.65 -23.50 -13.98
N LEU A 41 28.60 -23.95 -13.28
CA LEU A 41 27.88 -23.12 -12.32
C LEU A 41 28.43 -23.28 -10.90
N SER A 42 28.76 -22.17 -10.24
CA SER A 42 29.19 -22.19 -8.84
C SER A 42 28.09 -22.75 -7.92
N LYS A 43 28.47 -23.34 -6.79
CA LYS A 43 27.52 -23.89 -5.79
C LYS A 43 26.44 -22.86 -5.39
N ARG A 44 26.79 -21.57 -5.34
CA ARG A 44 25.88 -20.46 -5.02
C ARG A 44 24.85 -20.22 -6.13
N GLN A 45 25.29 -20.30 -7.40
CA GLN A 45 24.41 -20.14 -8.56
C GLN A 45 23.45 -21.33 -8.70
N LYS A 46 23.93 -22.57 -8.51
CA LYS A 46 23.07 -23.77 -8.49
C LYS A 46 21.99 -23.67 -7.40
N LYS A 47 22.35 -23.20 -6.18
CA LYS A 47 21.37 -22.98 -5.09
C LYS A 47 20.35 -21.89 -5.42
N LYS A 48 20.76 -20.81 -6.10
CA LYS A 48 19.85 -19.72 -6.53
C LYS A 48 18.87 -20.23 -7.59
N LEU A 49 19.36 -20.97 -8.57
CA LEU A 49 18.55 -21.56 -9.65
C LEU A 49 17.51 -22.54 -9.11
N LEU A 50 17.93 -23.43 -8.22
CA LEU A 50 17.04 -24.40 -7.56
C LEU A 50 15.95 -23.69 -6.72
N LYS A 51 16.31 -22.60 -6.03
CA LYS A 51 15.33 -21.79 -5.26
C LYS A 51 14.34 -21.08 -6.18
N GLN A 52 14.79 -20.60 -7.32
CA GLN A 52 13.94 -19.94 -8.32
C GLN A 52 12.98 -20.97 -8.94
N GLN A 53 13.47 -22.11 -9.36
CA GLN A 53 12.67 -23.19 -9.94
C GLN A 53 11.59 -23.65 -8.95
N LYS A 54 11.95 -23.90 -7.70
CA LYS A 54 11.00 -24.27 -6.65
C LYS A 54 9.93 -23.18 -6.40
N TRP A 55 10.29 -21.90 -6.52
CA TRP A 55 9.35 -20.79 -6.38
C TRP A 55 8.39 -20.73 -7.58
N GLU A 56 8.86 -20.99 -8.80
CA GLU A 56 8.03 -21.02 -10.01
C GLU A 56 7.04 -22.18 -9.96
N ASP A 57 7.47 -23.37 -9.58
CA ASP A 57 6.62 -24.56 -9.41
C ASP A 57 5.52 -24.29 -8.36
N GLU A 58 5.90 -23.70 -7.23
CA GLU A 58 4.97 -23.37 -6.16
C GLU A 58 3.96 -22.28 -6.59
N ARG A 59 4.39 -21.33 -7.41
CA ARG A 59 3.53 -20.28 -7.99
C ARG A 59 2.49 -20.89 -8.93
N ASP A 60 2.89 -21.83 -9.77
CA ASP A 60 1.99 -22.44 -10.73
C ASP A 60 1.01 -23.42 -10.04
N LEU A 61 1.47 -24.13 -9.04
CA LEU A 61 0.61 -24.95 -8.18
C LEU A 61 -0.46 -24.08 -7.46
N ARG A 62 -0.10 -22.89 -6.98
CA ARG A 62 -1.06 -21.93 -6.38
C ARG A 62 -2.08 -21.44 -7.42
N LYS A 63 -1.66 -21.17 -8.67
CA LYS A 63 -2.58 -20.80 -9.76
C LYS A 63 -3.56 -21.93 -10.06
N GLN A 64 -3.08 -23.17 -10.13
CA GLN A 64 -3.90 -24.33 -10.40
C GLN A 64 -4.93 -24.54 -9.28
N ARG A 65 -4.51 -24.54 -8.01
CA ARG A 65 -5.43 -24.61 -6.86
C ARG A 65 -6.51 -23.52 -6.86
N ARG A 66 -6.18 -22.30 -7.34
CA ARG A 66 -7.17 -21.23 -7.50
C ARG A 66 -8.18 -21.53 -8.62
N LYS A 67 -7.73 -22.09 -9.75
CA LYS A 67 -8.62 -22.48 -10.86
C LYS A 67 -9.56 -23.62 -10.41
N ASP A 68 -9.03 -24.63 -9.74
CA ASP A 68 -9.79 -25.78 -9.27
C ASP A 68 -10.84 -25.37 -8.23
N ARG A 69 -10.47 -24.50 -7.28
CA ARG A 69 -11.43 -23.96 -6.31
C ARG A 69 -12.55 -23.13 -6.97
N LYS A 70 -12.22 -22.39 -8.05
CA LYS A 70 -13.21 -21.63 -8.83
C LYS A 70 -14.14 -22.58 -9.60
N LEU A 71 -13.60 -23.63 -10.15
CA LEU A 71 -14.35 -24.67 -10.90
C LEU A 71 -15.29 -25.42 -9.94
N GLN A 72 -14.79 -25.89 -8.80
CA GLN A 72 -15.61 -26.55 -7.76
C GLN A 72 -16.77 -25.66 -7.29
N ARG A 73 -16.52 -24.37 -7.03
CA ARG A 73 -17.57 -23.42 -6.67
C ARG A 73 -18.61 -23.24 -7.77
N ARG A 74 -18.21 -23.34 -9.04
CA ARG A 74 -19.13 -23.25 -10.18
C ARG A 74 -19.97 -24.53 -10.30
N GLN A 75 -19.37 -25.70 -10.13
CA GLN A 75 -20.06 -27.00 -10.13
C GLN A 75 -21.03 -27.13 -8.95
N GLN A 76 -20.64 -26.73 -7.74
CA GLN A 76 -21.52 -26.68 -6.56
C GLN A 76 -22.72 -25.76 -6.74
N ARG A 77 -22.59 -24.70 -7.53
CA ARG A 77 -23.72 -23.82 -7.87
C ARG A 77 -24.67 -24.43 -8.92
N GLN A 78 -24.19 -25.33 -9.76
CA GLN A 78 -25.00 -25.99 -10.77
C GLN A 78 -25.70 -27.27 -10.26
N SER A 79 -25.21 -27.85 -9.16
CA SER A 79 -25.74 -29.09 -8.57
C SER A 79 -26.74 -28.88 -7.44
N GLN A 80 -27.10 -27.64 -7.07
CA GLN A 80 -28.21 -27.38 -6.15
C GLN A 80 -29.48 -27.27 -6.95
N PRO A 81 -30.48 -28.18 -6.73
CA PRO A 81 -31.79 -28.05 -7.37
C PRO A 81 -32.46 -26.76 -6.89
N GLU A 82 -33.03 -26.04 -7.85
CA GLU A 82 -33.84 -24.85 -7.58
C GLU A 82 -35.10 -25.28 -6.82
N GLN A 83 -35.12 -25.04 -5.52
CA GLN A 83 -36.36 -24.99 -4.80
C GLN A 83 -37.01 -23.65 -5.09
N GLU A 84 -38.06 -23.70 -5.90
CA GLU A 84 -38.98 -22.59 -6.15
C GLU A 84 -39.58 -22.11 -4.84
N THR A 85 -39.09 -21.00 -4.33
CA THR A 85 -39.87 -20.12 -3.46
C THR A 85 -39.73 -18.73 -4.07
N GLY A 86 -40.88 -18.22 -4.50
CA GLY A 86 -41.01 -16.94 -5.15
C GLY A 86 -40.42 -15.79 -4.34
N ASP A 87 -39.99 -14.81 -5.05
CA ASP A 87 -39.37 -13.55 -4.61
C ASP A 87 -37.85 -13.60 -4.41
N CYS A 88 -37.10 -13.62 -5.49
CA CYS A 88 -35.65 -13.41 -5.45
C CYS A 88 -35.13 -12.53 -6.57
N GLN A 89 -35.21 -11.25 -6.34
CA GLN A 89 -34.24 -10.30 -6.84
C GLN A 89 -33.52 -9.65 -5.67
N SER A 90 -32.73 -10.41 -4.94
CA SER A 90 -31.69 -9.84 -4.09
C SER A 90 -30.42 -10.65 -4.29
N ALA A 91 -29.57 -10.21 -5.24
CA ALA A 91 -28.15 -10.50 -5.17
C ALA A 91 -27.74 -10.46 -3.70
N ARG A 92 -27.02 -11.51 -3.22
CA ARG A 92 -26.51 -11.62 -1.85
C ARG A 92 -25.80 -10.33 -1.43
N LYS A 93 -26.57 -9.32 -1.05
CA LYS A 93 -26.07 -8.14 -0.36
C LYS A 93 -25.52 -8.68 0.97
N ARG A 94 -24.21 -8.55 1.18
CA ARG A 94 -23.67 -8.72 2.53
C ARG A 94 -24.56 -7.92 3.45
N PRO A 95 -24.92 -8.46 4.66
CA PRO A 95 -25.74 -7.70 5.60
C PRO A 95 -25.14 -6.29 5.69
N ARG A 96 -25.99 -5.29 5.52
CA ARG A 96 -25.58 -3.89 5.68
C ARG A 96 -25.06 -3.80 7.10
N ARG A 97 -23.75 -3.53 7.24
CA ARG A 97 -23.23 -3.13 8.54
C ARG A 97 -23.89 -1.82 8.89
N ASP A 98 -24.30 -1.68 10.13
CA ASP A 98 -24.75 -0.38 10.62
C ASP A 98 -23.52 0.53 10.64
N VAL A 99 -23.47 1.45 9.69
CA VAL A 99 -22.38 2.41 9.52
C VAL A 99 -22.83 3.74 10.11
N THR A 100 -22.18 4.16 11.16
CA THR A 100 -22.38 5.47 11.79
C THR A 100 -21.15 6.34 11.49
N PRO A 101 -21.21 7.24 10.50
CA PRO A 101 -20.09 8.10 10.17
C PRO A 101 -19.64 8.95 11.36
N SER A 102 -18.35 9.04 11.59
CA SER A 102 -17.75 9.91 12.60
C SER A 102 -17.59 11.34 12.05
N SER A 103 -17.71 12.33 12.92
CA SER A 103 -17.36 13.73 12.60
C SER A 103 -15.86 13.98 12.60
N LEU A 104 -15.05 13.06 13.14
CA LEU A 104 -13.60 13.17 13.21
C LEU A 104 -12.97 13.29 11.82
N ARG A 105 -12.09 14.26 11.66
CA ARG A 105 -11.34 14.51 10.42
C ARG A 105 -9.95 13.89 10.53
N LEU A 106 -9.55 13.08 9.55
CA LEU A 106 -8.24 12.47 9.49
C LEU A 106 -7.55 12.84 8.18
N VAL A 107 -6.44 13.53 8.29
CA VAL A 107 -5.72 14.15 7.18
C VAL A 107 -4.40 13.43 6.96
N VAL A 108 -4.09 13.06 5.73
CA VAL A 108 -2.74 12.65 5.34
C VAL A 108 -2.10 13.79 4.55
N ASP A 109 -1.04 14.37 5.12
CA ASP A 109 -0.23 15.40 4.49
C ASP A 109 0.76 14.78 3.51
N CYS A 110 0.54 14.96 2.21
CA CYS A 110 1.36 14.40 1.14
C CYS A 110 2.52 15.34 0.73
N GLY A 111 2.82 16.40 1.48
CA GLY A 111 3.83 17.41 1.16
C GLY A 111 5.29 17.01 1.43
N PHE A 112 5.64 15.71 1.28
CA PHE A 112 6.99 15.19 1.56
C PHE A 112 7.64 14.51 0.35
N ASP A 113 7.13 14.74 -0.84
CA ASP A 113 7.61 14.09 -2.07
C ASP A 113 9.11 14.25 -2.30
N SER A 114 9.65 15.46 -2.02
CA SER A 114 11.06 15.77 -2.20
C SER A 114 12.01 15.00 -1.26
N LEU A 115 11.47 14.42 -0.19
CA LEU A 115 12.24 13.68 0.82
C LEU A 115 12.20 12.17 0.59
N MET A 116 11.44 11.71 -0.40
CA MET A 116 11.24 10.29 -0.66
C MET A 116 11.84 9.84 -1.99
N LEU A 117 12.42 8.65 -1.98
CA LEU A 117 12.76 7.97 -3.23
C LEU A 117 11.49 7.43 -3.90
N VAL A 118 11.51 7.25 -5.22
CA VAL A 118 10.38 6.71 -6.00
C VAL A 118 9.84 5.39 -5.42
N LYS A 119 10.72 4.51 -4.91
CA LYS A 119 10.32 3.26 -4.25
C LYS A 119 9.50 3.51 -2.97
N ASP A 120 9.80 4.57 -2.23
CA ASP A 120 9.14 4.90 -0.97
C ASP A 120 7.83 5.67 -1.23
N VAL A 121 7.79 6.50 -2.26
CA VAL A 121 6.54 7.09 -2.79
C VAL A 121 5.55 5.98 -3.20
N ARG A 122 6.03 4.92 -3.86
CA ARG A 122 5.19 3.75 -4.21
C ARG A 122 4.67 2.99 -2.98
N LYS A 123 5.46 2.94 -1.90
CA LYS A 123 4.99 2.37 -0.61
C LYS A 123 3.93 3.26 0.03
N LEU A 124 4.14 4.59 0.04
CA LEU A 124 3.16 5.55 0.53
C LEU A 124 1.84 5.43 -0.23
N HIS A 125 1.89 5.34 -1.56
CA HIS A 125 0.70 5.10 -2.39
C HIS A 125 -0.07 3.85 -1.93
N LYS A 126 0.60 2.72 -1.75
CA LYS A 126 -0.03 1.48 -1.23
C LYS A 126 -0.63 1.67 0.18
N GLN A 127 0.03 2.45 1.04
CA GLN A 127 -0.47 2.76 2.38
C GLN A 127 -1.74 3.62 2.33
N ILE A 128 -1.77 4.64 1.47
CA ILE A 128 -2.97 5.47 1.24
C ILE A 128 -4.14 4.65 0.70
N GLN A 129 -3.89 3.77 -0.27
CA GLN A 129 -4.90 2.83 -0.77
C GLN A 129 -5.50 1.98 0.36
N ARG A 130 -4.64 1.54 1.29
CA ARG A 130 -5.07 0.76 2.45
C ARG A 130 -5.89 1.62 3.41
N CYS A 131 -5.47 2.85 3.72
CA CYS A 131 -6.25 3.79 4.53
C CYS A 131 -7.67 3.97 3.96
N TYR A 132 -7.76 4.24 2.66
CA TYR A 132 -9.04 4.38 1.97
C TYR A 132 -9.90 3.11 2.10
N ALA A 133 -9.31 1.94 1.83
CA ALA A 133 -10.05 0.68 1.89
C ALA A 133 -10.53 0.34 3.31
N GLU A 134 -9.74 0.62 4.35
CA GLU A 134 -10.13 0.39 5.74
C GLU A 134 -11.19 1.40 6.20
N ASN A 135 -11.07 2.68 5.84
CA ASN A 135 -12.09 3.68 6.12
C ASN A 135 -13.45 3.29 5.53
N ARG A 136 -13.47 2.81 4.29
CA ARG A 136 -14.68 2.32 3.60
C ARG A 136 -15.31 1.08 4.26
N ARG A 137 -14.54 0.35 5.05
CA ARG A 137 -14.98 -0.86 5.76
C ARG A 137 -15.30 -0.62 7.23
N ALA A 138 -14.87 0.51 7.77
CA ALA A 138 -15.04 0.84 9.17
C ALA A 138 -16.53 0.95 9.55
N SER A 139 -16.85 0.65 10.83
CA SER A 139 -18.17 0.88 11.43
C SER A 139 -18.41 2.38 11.66
N HIS A 140 -17.32 3.10 11.97
CA HIS A 140 -17.29 4.55 12.16
C HIS A 140 -16.28 5.19 11.19
N PRO A 141 -16.62 5.31 9.88
CA PRO A 141 -15.73 5.92 8.91
C PRO A 141 -15.51 7.40 9.26
N VAL A 142 -14.25 7.82 9.18
CA VAL A 142 -13.84 9.21 9.41
C VAL A 142 -13.95 10.03 8.13
N GLN A 143 -13.99 11.36 8.28
CA GLN A 143 -13.83 12.29 7.17
C GLN A 143 -12.35 12.27 6.74
N PHE A 144 -12.07 11.57 5.64
CA PHE A 144 -10.72 11.36 5.17
C PHE A 144 -10.29 12.45 4.20
N TYR A 145 -9.15 13.08 4.47
CA TYR A 145 -8.53 14.12 3.65
C TYR A 145 -7.15 13.68 3.17
N LEU A 146 -6.86 13.94 1.89
CA LEU A 146 -5.49 13.98 1.35
C LEU A 146 -5.19 15.41 0.97
N THR A 147 -4.15 15.99 1.53
CA THR A 147 -3.74 17.38 1.29
C THR A 147 -2.32 17.42 0.71
N SER A 148 -1.94 18.57 0.14
CA SER A 148 -0.66 18.72 -0.57
C SER A 148 -0.47 17.67 -1.66
N MET A 149 -1.59 17.24 -2.30
CA MET A 149 -1.57 16.15 -3.28
C MET A 149 -0.97 16.62 -4.59
N GLY A 150 0.20 16.08 -4.93
CA GLY A 150 0.92 16.49 -6.14
C GLY A 150 2.11 15.59 -6.46
N GLY A 151 3.03 16.11 -7.26
CA GLY A 151 4.35 15.57 -7.53
C GLY A 151 4.39 14.09 -7.92
N GLN A 152 5.38 13.38 -7.40
CA GLN A 152 5.65 11.97 -7.67
C GLN A 152 4.55 11.04 -7.13
N LEU A 153 3.91 11.40 -6.01
CA LEU A 153 2.82 10.60 -5.45
C LEU A 153 1.63 10.59 -6.39
N LYS A 154 1.20 11.77 -6.87
CA LYS A 154 0.10 11.88 -7.84
C LYS A 154 0.42 11.13 -9.12
N GLN A 155 1.63 11.29 -9.65
CA GLN A 155 2.08 10.54 -10.83
C GLN A 155 2.02 9.03 -10.59
N SER A 156 2.51 8.54 -9.45
CA SER A 156 2.44 7.12 -9.10
C SER A 156 1.01 6.59 -9.01
N MET A 157 0.07 7.40 -8.53
CA MET A 157 -1.35 7.03 -8.46
C MET A 157 -1.99 7.00 -9.86
N ASP A 158 -1.72 7.98 -10.69
CA ASP A 158 -2.23 8.08 -12.06
C ASP A 158 -1.74 6.92 -12.95
N GLU A 159 -0.49 6.49 -12.77
CA GLU A 159 0.10 5.39 -13.53
C GLU A 159 -0.40 4.00 -13.10
N LYS A 160 -0.47 3.76 -11.79
CA LYS A 160 -0.67 2.41 -11.24
C LYS A 160 -2.08 2.13 -10.73
N ASP A 161 -2.83 3.13 -10.39
CA ASP A 161 -4.19 3.01 -9.88
C ASP A 161 -5.12 4.04 -10.51
N LYS A 162 -5.49 3.80 -11.75
CA LYS A 162 -6.45 4.67 -12.47
C LYS A 162 -7.82 4.79 -11.79
N GLY A 163 -8.08 3.97 -10.77
CA GLY A 163 -9.34 3.95 -10.03
C GLY A 163 -9.45 5.02 -8.92
N TRP A 164 -8.35 5.61 -8.49
CA TRP A 164 -8.35 6.56 -7.37
C TRP A 164 -9.20 7.81 -7.61
N VAL A 165 -9.31 8.26 -8.84
CA VAL A 165 -10.16 9.41 -9.23
C VAL A 165 -11.64 9.16 -8.95
N ASN A 166 -12.06 7.89 -8.83
CA ASN A 166 -13.43 7.49 -8.53
C ASN A 166 -13.64 7.17 -7.03
N TRP A 167 -12.66 7.43 -6.18
CA TRP A 167 -12.82 7.23 -4.74
C TRP A 167 -13.91 8.12 -4.19
N LYS A 168 -14.74 7.57 -3.32
CA LYS A 168 -15.89 8.25 -2.70
C LYS A 168 -15.63 8.47 -1.23
N ASP A 169 -16.27 9.48 -0.68
CA ASP A 169 -16.18 9.81 0.76
C ASP A 169 -14.75 10.11 1.21
N ILE A 170 -14.00 10.79 0.35
CA ILE A 170 -12.67 11.31 0.59
C ILE A 170 -12.53 12.70 -0.04
N THR A 171 -11.84 13.59 0.64
CA THR A 171 -11.53 14.93 0.14
C THR A 171 -10.06 14.97 -0.28
N ILE A 172 -9.81 15.22 -1.56
CA ILE A 172 -8.46 15.29 -2.11
C ILE A 172 -8.18 16.73 -2.55
N LYS A 173 -7.13 17.33 -2.01
CA LYS A 173 -6.75 18.72 -2.19
C LYS A 173 -5.28 18.84 -2.57
N THR A 174 -4.98 19.77 -3.48
CA THR A 174 -3.61 20.17 -3.80
C THR A 174 -3.05 21.16 -2.78
N GLU A 175 -3.93 21.88 -2.13
CA GLU A 175 -3.65 22.86 -1.10
C GLU A 175 -3.12 22.17 0.17
N HIS A 176 -2.36 22.92 0.94
CA HIS A 176 -1.85 22.49 2.23
C HIS A 176 -3.00 22.38 3.26
N TYR A 177 -2.90 21.45 4.21
CA TYR A 177 -3.96 21.24 5.21
C TYR A 177 -4.28 22.48 6.03
N SER A 178 -3.31 23.38 6.28
CA SER A 178 -3.51 24.65 6.99
C SER A 178 -4.29 25.71 6.19
N GLU A 179 -4.47 25.49 4.89
CA GLU A 179 -5.31 26.31 4.03
C GLU A 179 -6.72 25.74 3.89
N VAL A 180 -6.86 24.43 4.14
CA VAL A 180 -8.12 23.71 3.99
C VAL A 180 -8.93 23.69 5.29
N LEU A 181 -8.23 23.66 6.44
CA LEU A 181 -8.83 23.51 7.76
C LEU A 181 -8.35 24.63 8.70
N ALA A 182 -9.17 25.00 9.67
CA ALA A 182 -8.82 26.01 10.65
C ALA A 182 -7.68 25.52 11.56
N LYS A 183 -6.74 26.41 11.86
CA LYS A 183 -5.51 26.08 12.57
C LYS A 183 -5.74 25.56 14.00
N ASP A 184 -6.73 26.12 14.68
CA ASP A 184 -7.14 25.74 16.03
C ASP A 184 -7.82 24.37 16.12
N GLU A 185 -8.27 23.86 14.99
CA GLU A 185 -8.83 22.51 14.88
C GLU A 185 -7.77 21.44 14.59
N LEU A 186 -6.56 21.84 14.17
CA LEU A 186 -5.51 20.92 13.72
C LEU A 186 -4.68 20.36 14.87
N VAL A 187 -4.48 19.04 14.88
CA VAL A 187 -3.54 18.34 15.76
C VAL A 187 -2.61 17.48 14.90
N TYR A 188 -1.32 17.81 14.88
CA TYR A 188 -0.34 17.03 14.11
C TYR A 188 0.15 15.82 14.91
N LEU A 189 -0.07 14.62 14.39
CA LEU A 189 0.36 13.39 15.02
C LEU A 189 1.83 13.10 14.68
N THR A 190 2.67 13.08 15.68
CA THR A 190 4.11 12.82 15.54
C THR A 190 4.66 12.08 16.75
N SER A 191 5.51 11.09 16.53
CA SER A 191 6.16 10.31 17.59
C SER A 191 7.16 11.13 18.41
N ASP A 192 7.56 12.30 17.93
CA ASP A 192 8.55 13.17 18.56
C ASP A 192 7.91 14.25 19.45
N SER A 193 6.55 14.30 19.51
CA SER A 193 5.83 15.20 20.40
C SER A 193 6.02 14.78 21.87
N PRO A 194 6.26 15.74 22.78
CA PRO A 194 6.22 15.46 24.23
C PRO A 194 4.79 15.24 24.75
N ASN A 195 3.78 15.72 24.02
CA ASN A 195 2.38 15.61 24.41
C ASN A 195 1.81 14.27 24.00
N VAL A 196 1.23 13.55 24.94
CA VAL A 196 0.57 12.28 24.71
C VAL A 196 -0.92 12.52 24.47
N LEU A 197 -1.49 11.86 23.48
CA LEU A 197 -2.90 11.96 23.15
C LEU A 197 -3.69 10.97 24.02
N ASP A 198 -4.41 11.47 25.02
CA ASP A 198 -5.21 10.65 25.91
C ASP A 198 -6.52 10.19 25.23
N GLU A 199 -7.24 11.12 24.61
CA GLU A 199 -8.50 10.85 23.94
C GLU A 199 -8.58 11.58 22.58
N LEU A 200 -9.46 11.09 21.71
CA LEU A 200 -9.74 11.75 20.42
C LEU A 200 -10.90 12.73 20.57
N ASP A 201 -10.64 14.00 20.28
CA ASP A 201 -11.68 15.00 20.13
C ASP A 201 -12.27 14.92 18.72
N GLN A 202 -13.55 14.65 18.63
CA GLN A 202 -14.26 14.52 17.34
C GLN A 202 -14.41 15.86 16.58
N GLN A 203 -14.16 16.99 17.22
CA GLN A 203 -14.17 18.29 16.58
C GLN A 203 -12.83 18.66 15.95
N LYS A 204 -11.76 17.98 16.34
CA LYS A 204 -10.41 18.18 15.81
C LYS A 204 -10.17 17.46 14.48
N ALA A 205 -9.14 17.89 13.80
CA ALA A 205 -8.59 17.29 12.59
C ALA A 205 -7.17 16.80 12.85
N TYR A 206 -6.98 15.50 12.82
CA TYR A 206 -5.68 14.87 13.11
C TYR A 206 -4.89 14.70 11.82
N VAL A 207 -3.69 15.29 11.78
CA VAL A 207 -2.80 15.26 10.62
C VAL A 207 -1.73 14.18 10.79
N ILE A 208 -1.61 13.30 9.80
CA ILE A 208 -0.59 12.27 9.71
C ILE A 208 0.37 12.66 8.59
N GLY A 209 1.67 12.74 8.87
CA GLY A 209 2.68 12.98 7.84
C GLY A 209 2.76 11.82 6.85
N GLY A 210 2.51 12.10 5.58
CA GLY A 210 2.62 11.15 4.48
C GLY A 210 4.07 10.94 4.08
N LEU A 211 4.88 10.40 4.98
CA LEU A 211 6.32 10.19 4.81
C LEU A 211 6.69 8.73 5.04
N VAL A 212 7.39 8.14 4.09
CA VAL A 212 7.98 6.80 4.17
C VAL A 212 9.49 6.93 3.96
N ASP A 213 10.22 7.08 5.05
CA ASP A 213 11.66 7.41 5.03
C ASP A 213 12.51 6.50 5.91
N HIS A 214 11.94 5.44 6.48
CA HIS A 214 12.62 4.58 7.45
C HIS A 214 13.22 5.37 8.64
N ASN A 215 12.58 6.49 9.00
CA ASN A 215 13.00 7.40 10.10
C ASN A 215 14.34 8.11 9.84
N HIS A 216 14.68 8.38 8.57
CA HIS A 216 15.86 9.18 8.23
C HIS A 216 15.67 10.67 8.59
N HIS A 217 14.44 11.18 8.48
CA HIS A 217 14.10 12.57 8.79
C HIS A 217 13.39 12.67 10.16
N LYS A 218 14.08 12.19 11.21
CA LYS A 218 13.54 12.25 12.56
C LYS A 218 13.23 13.70 12.98
N GLY A 219 12.09 13.92 13.59
CA GLY A 219 11.65 15.22 14.10
C GLY A 219 10.99 16.14 13.08
N ILE A 220 11.10 15.88 11.77
CA ILE A 220 10.61 16.79 10.72
C ILE A 220 9.13 17.15 10.84
N THR A 221 8.29 16.19 11.22
CA THR A 221 6.85 16.41 11.39
C THR A 221 6.55 17.25 12.64
N TYR A 222 7.33 17.06 13.69
CA TYR A 222 7.26 17.85 14.92
C TYR A 222 7.68 19.30 14.69
N GLU A 223 8.81 19.49 14.00
CA GLU A 223 9.32 20.83 13.65
C GLU A 223 8.30 21.59 12.78
N ARG A 224 7.73 20.92 11.76
CA ARG A 224 6.69 21.50 10.91
C ARG A 224 5.46 21.95 11.71
N ALA A 225 5.00 21.14 12.66
CA ALA A 225 3.88 21.51 13.53
C ALA A 225 4.20 22.74 14.38
N LYS A 226 5.43 22.81 14.91
CA LYS A 226 5.90 23.98 15.69
C LYS A 226 6.02 25.26 14.86
N GLU A 227 6.61 25.16 13.67
CA GLU A 227 6.77 26.30 12.75
C GLU A 227 5.41 26.90 12.37
N LEU A 228 4.43 26.05 12.12
CA LEU A 228 3.07 26.46 11.83
C LEU A 228 2.29 26.86 13.09
N GLY A 229 2.83 26.61 14.29
CA GLY A 229 2.17 26.81 15.58
C GLY A 229 0.86 26.03 15.69
N ILE A 230 0.86 24.79 15.22
CA ILE A 230 -0.26 23.85 15.28
C ILE A 230 -0.08 22.96 16.50
N GLU A 231 -1.17 22.58 17.13
CA GLU A 231 -1.17 21.59 18.21
C GLU A 231 -0.57 20.27 17.71
N HIS A 232 0.19 19.59 18.55
CA HIS A 232 0.83 18.31 18.19
C HIS A 232 0.77 17.33 19.35
N ALA A 233 0.63 16.04 19.02
CA ALA A 233 0.59 14.97 19.99
C ALA A 233 1.20 13.67 19.43
N GLN A 234 1.61 12.77 20.33
CA GLN A 234 1.95 11.39 20.01
C GLN A 234 0.86 10.44 20.47
N LEU A 235 0.65 9.34 19.75
CA LEU A 235 -0.21 8.25 20.21
C LEU A 235 0.38 7.63 21.50
N PRO A 236 -0.45 7.20 22.48
CA PRO A 236 -0.01 6.66 23.78
C PRO A 236 0.57 5.25 23.66
N LEU A 237 1.33 4.97 22.61
CA LEU A 237 1.87 3.65 22.30
C LEU A 237 2.73 3.08 23.43
N SER A 238 3.57 3.94 24.01
CA SER A 238 4.51 3.52 25.08
C SER A 238 3.82 3.14 26.38
N SER A 239 2.60 3.60 26.61
CA SER A 239 1.82 3.30 27.82
C SER A 239 1.20 1.90 27.78
N PHE A 240 0.96 1.38 26.57
CA PHE A 240 0.21 0.13 26.40
C PHE A 240 1.02 -0.99 25.76
N VAL A 241 2.05 -0.65 24.97
CA VAL A 241 2.77 -1.63 24.15
C VAL A 241 4.27 -1.53 24.38
N LYS A 242 4.87 -2.62 24.87
CA LYS A 242 6.31 -2.80 24.87
C LYS A 242 6.71 -3.36 23.51
N MET A 243 7.52 -2.62 22.77
CA MET A 243 8.02 -3.02 21.45
C MET A 243 9.54 -3.14 21.49
N ASN A 244 10.05 -4.23 20.94
CA ASN A 244 11.49 -4.45 20.75
C ASN A 244 12.07 -3.70 19.56
N SER A 245 11.21 -3.08 18.73
CA SER A 245 11.58 -2.32 17.54
C SER A 245 11.27 -0.83 17.69
N ARG A 246 11.70 -0.02 16.70
CA ARG A 246 11.45 1.42 16.66
C ARG A 246 9.95 1.72 16.80
N LYS A 247 9.61 2.70 17.65
CA LYS A 247 8.23 3.14 17.94
C LYS A 247 7.57 3.95 16.79
N VAL A 248 8.20 3.97 15.62
CA VAL A 248 7.68 4.67 14.44
C VAL A 248 6.72 3.75 13.68
N LEU A 249 5.52 4.25 13.44
CA LEU A 249 4.46 3.51 12.76
C LEU A 249 4.32 3.97 11.30
N ALA A 250 3.89 3.06 10.43
CA ALA A 250 3.54 3.41 9.07
C ALA A 250 2.22 4.21 9.03
N VAL A 251 2.05 5.05 8.01
CA VAL A 251 0.87 5.93 7.84
C VAL A 251 -0.44 5.15 7.94
N ASN A 252 -0.53 4.00 7.27
CA ASN A 252 -1.73 3.17 7.35
C ASN A 252 -1.96 2.58 8.75
N HIS A 253 -0.92 2.26 9.51
CA HIS A 253 -1.11 1.75 10.88
C HIS A 253 -1.63 2.83 11.82
N VAL A 254 -1.12 4.07 11.73
CA VAL A 254 -1.65 5.20 12.51
C VAL A 254 -3.14 5.42 12.17
N PHE A 255 -3.46 5.42 10.88
CA PHE A 255 -4.83 5.58 10.40
C PHE A 255 -5.76 4.46 10.92
N GLU A 256 -5.34 3.21 10.78
CA GLU A 256 -6.09 2.03 11.22
C GLU A 256 -6.28 1.99 12.74
N ILE A 257 -5.27 2.41 13.52
CA ILE A 257 -5.35 2.51 14.97
C ILE A 257 -6.42 3.51 15.40
N ILE A 258 -6.50 4.67 14.74
CA ILE A 258 -7.53 5.66 15.02
C ILE A 258 -8.93 5.12 14.71
N LEU A 259 -9.10 4.42 13.58
CA LEU A 259 -10.36 3.76 13.26
C LEU A 259 -10.74 2.69 14.31
N ALA A 260 -9.76 1.89 14.74
CA ALA A 260 -9.99 0.89 15.76
C ALA A 260 -10.32 1.49 17.13
N TYR A 261 -9.71 2.64 17.47
CA TYR A 261 -10.06 3.38 18.69
C TYR A 261 -11.51 3.87 18.67
N LEU A 262 -11.97 4.42 17.54
CA LEU A 262 -13.36 4.86 17.40
C LEU A 262 -14.36 3.71 17.52
N GLU A 263 -13.96 2.50 17.14
CA GLU A 263 -14.80 1.30 17.26
C GLU A 263 -14.78 0.68 18.67
N LYS A 264 -13.60 0.68 19.33
CA LYS A 264 -13.34 -0.03 20.59
C LYS A 264 -13.46 0.86 21.82
N GLY A 265 -13.23 2.16 21.69
CA GLY A 265 -13.14 3.11 22.81
C GLY A 265 -11.89 2.95 23.69
N SER A 266 -10.89 2.16 23.26
CA SER A 266 -9.69 1.84 24.04
C SER A 266 -8.45 1.82 23.16
N TRP A 267 -7.41 2.59 23.57
CA TRP A 267 -6.10 2.58 22.90
C TRP A 267 -5.46 1.21 22.95
N GLN A 268 -5.54 0.53 24.08
CA GLN A 268 -4.96 -0.80 24.25
C GLN A 268 -5.51 -1.79 23.22
N GLU A 269 -6.84 -1.89 23.12
CA GLU A 269 -7.47 -2.79 22.16
C GLU A 269 -7.18 -2.38 20.72
N ALA A 270 -7.15 -1.08 20.42
CA ALA A 270 -6.82 -0.57 19.10
C ALA A 270 -5.41 -0.97 18.67
N PHE A 271 -4.40 -0.80 19.55
CA PHE A 271 -3.03 -1.19 19.27
C PHE A 271 -2.90 -2.70 19.03
N PHE A 272 -3.47 -3.53 19.90
CA PHE A 272 -3.37 -4.99 19.75
C PHE A 272 -4.13 -5.53 18.54
N THR A 273 -5.17 -4.83 18.08
CA THR A 273 -5.90 -5.21 16.87
C THR A 273 -5.09 -4.95 15.60
N ILE A 274 -4.34 -3.86 15.56
CA ILE A 274 -3.69 -3.38 14.34
C ILE A 274 -2.21 -3.76 14.27
N LEU A 275 -1.49 -3.72 15.41
CA LEU A 275 -0.06 -3.98 15.39
C LEU A 275 0.23 -5.49 15.23
N PRO A 276 1.07 -5.87 14.26
CA PRO A 276 1.40 -7.27 14.07
C PRO A 276 2.21 -7.81 15.23
N GLN A 277 1.83 -8.97 15.75
CA GLN A 277 2.52 -9.69 16.83
C GLN A 277 4.01 -9.96 16.52
N ARG A 278 4.39 -10.01 15.22
CA ARG A 278 5.79 -10.16 14.79
C ARG A 278 6.73 -9.04 15.23
N LYS A 279 6.19 -7.87 15.63
CA LYS A 279 6.99 -6.77 16.19
C LYS A 279 7.21 -6.90 17.70
N GLY A 280 6.91 -8.05 18.31
CA GLY A 280 7.05 -8.26 19.73
C GLY A 280 6.16 -7.32 20.57
N ALA A 281 4.99 -6.96 20.04
CA ALA A 281 4.03 -6.15 20.79
C ALA A 281 3.49 -6.99 21.95
N VAL A 282 3.96 -6.70 23.16
CA VAL A 282 3.51 -7.32 24.39
C VAL A 282 2.82 -6.25 25.24
N ALA A 283 1.74 -6.62 25.92
CA ALA A 283 1.08 -5.72 26.86
C ALA A 283 2.07 -5.33 27.98
N VAL A 284 2.04 -4.07 28.37
CA VAL A 284 2.73 -3.62 29.57
C VAL A 284 1.94 -4.13 30.76
N ASN A 285 2.38 -5.24 31.38
CA ASN A 285 1.83 -5.69 32.66
C ASN A 285 2.31 -4.72 33.74
N GLN A 286 1.41 -4.29 34.60
CA GLN A 286 1.71 -3.38 35.71
C GLN A 286 2.59 -4.02 36.82
N ASP A 287 2.90 -5.30 36.69
CA ASP A 287 3.76 -6.00 37.62
C ASP A 287 5.19 -6.09 37.09
N GLY A 288 6.08 -5.33 37.73
CA GLY A 288 7.46 -5.23 37.32
C GLY A 288 8.23 -6.51 37.61
N GLU A 289 8.70 -7.18 36.58
CA GLU A 289 9.82 -8.08 36.68
C GLU A 289 10.74 -7.92 35.46
N ASN A 290 11.96 -7.46 35.75
CA ASN A 290 13.01 -7.17 34.80
C ASN A 290 13.73 -8.48 34.45
N THR A 291 13.60 -8.95 33.22
CA THR A 291 14.59 -9.88 32.66
C THR A 291 15.34 -9.16 31.53
N PRO A 292 16.68 -9.14 31.55
CA PRO A 292 17.47 -8.51 30.51
C PRO A 292 17.62 -9.48 29.34
N GLU A 293 17.03 -9.16 28.19
CA GLU A 293 17.28 -9.87 26.93
C GLU A 293 18.25 -9.08 26.06
N LYS A 294 19.19 -9.84 25.51
CA LYS A 294 20.29 -9.40 24.66
C LYS A 294 19.80 -8.82 23.34
N ASP A 295 20.37 -7.68 22.98
CA ASP A 295 20.29 -7.10 21.65
C ASP A 295 21.02 -7.98 20.63
N GLU A 296 20.29 -8.61 19.73
CA GLU A 296 20.80 -9.11 18.45
C GLU A 296 20.01 -8.44 17.32
N ASP A 297 20.59 -7.36 16.79
CA ASP A 297 20.16 -6.70 15.57
C ASP A 297 20.39 -7.62 14.37
N HIS A 298 19.35 -8.30 13.93
CA HIS A 298 19.30 -8.96 12.63
C HIS A 298 18.20 -8.35 11.77
N ASP A 299 18.54 -7.20 11.16
CA ASP A 299 17.71 -6.55 10.15
C ASP A 299 17.92 -7.25 8.79
N SER A 300 17.09 -8.24 8.50
CA SER A 300 17.02 -8.85 7.17
C SER A 300 15.65 -8.66 6.55
N HIS A 301 15.41 -7.43 6.08
CA HIS A 301 14.30 -7.13 5.19
C HIS A 301 14.73 -7.36 3.74
N SER A 302 14.54 -8.58 3.26
CA SER A 302 14.58 -8.89 1.84
C SER A 302 13.16 -8.88 1.26
N ASP A 303 12.62 -7.70 0.99
CA ASP A 303 11.55 -7.52 0.01
C ASP A 303 12.20 -7.39 -1.37
N SER A 304 12.41 -8.52 -2.01
CA SER A 304 12.83 -8.58 -3.41
C SER A 304 11.60 -8.47 -4.30
N ASP A 305 11.29 -7.28 -4.76
CA ASP A 305 10.42 -7.09 -5.92
C ASP A 305 11.22 -7.48 -7.18
N PRO A 306 10.76 -8.40 -8.02
CA PRO A 306 11.38 -8.71 -9.29
C PRO A 306 10.75 -7.86 -10.40
N ASP A 307 11.14 -6.60 -10.51
CA ASP A 307 10.88 -5.82 -11.72
C ASP A 307 11.83 -4.63 -11.83
N THR A 308 13.04 -4.91 -12.33
CA THR A 308 13.92 -3.86 -12.85
C THR A 308 14.77 -4.46 -13.96
N THR A 309 14.25 -4.47 -15.18
CA THR A 309 15.05 -4.50 -16.40
C THR A 309 15.29 -3.06 -16.83
N GLU A 310 16.45 -2.52 -16.52
CA GLU A 310 16.98 -1.32 -17.17
C GLU A 310 17.63 -1.70 -18.50
N PRO A 311 17.40 -0.95 -19.58
CA PRO A 311 18.17 -1.12 -20.82
C PRO A 311 19.56 -0.48 -20.65
N THR A 312 20.58 -1.28 -20.85
CA THR A 312 21.97 -0.84 -20.99
C THR A 312 22.13 0.02 -22.24
N GLU A 313 22.41 1.30 -22.08
CA GLU A 313 22.95 2.13 -23.16
C GLU A 313 24.38 1.75 -23.42
N THR A 314 24.64 1.24 -24.62
CA THR A 314 25.99 1.12 -25.21
C THR A 314 26.44 2.47 -25.69
N ARG A 315 27.55 2.96 -25.15
CA ARG A 315 28.32 4.08 -25.70
C ARG A 315 29.30 3.52 -26.73
N ASP A 316 29.18 4.04 -27.96
CA ASP A 316 30.29 4.22 -28.92
C ASP A 316 30.97 5.57 -28.69
#